data_e5a28e3ab1b2b955131cb85af4650d33
#
_entry.id   e5a28e3ab1b2b955131cb85af4650d33
#
_cell.length_a   1.000
_cell.length_b   1.000
_cell.length_c   1.000
_cell.angle_alpha   90.00
_cell.angle_beta   90.00
_cell.angle_gamma   90.00
#
_symmetry.space_group_name_H-M   'P 1'
#
loop_
_entity.id
_entity.type
_entity.pdbx_description
1 polymer ?
#
loop_
_entity_poly.entity_id
_entity_poly.type
_entity_poly.pdbx_seq_one_letter_code
_entity_poly.pdbx_strand_id
1 'polypeptide(L)'
;LTDLHDLVKRQFGLNAERYVSSTDHSKGESLDRMLELVDPKRDWRVLDIATGGGHTALAFCTRVREVVATDLTQEMLDAAERFIRGKGVTNVRFSEADACSLPFQDAEFDLVTCRVAPHHFADCARFVREMARVLKPGGIAAMIDNLVPEDRATADYINDFEKYRDPSHVRAYTATAWLRFFRDAGFQIEATETFRKARDFEAWAGLQTVGDPAKVELMRRLETAPPGAAEALAPEWRGGKLFFYLTEILVVARRTPSHP
;
A
#
# COMPACT_ATOMS: atom_id res chain seq x y z
N LEU A 1 -1.53 -20.13 -3.17
CA LEU A 1 -1.00 -19.17 -2.18
C LEU A 1 0.53 -19.21 -2.17
N THR A 2 1.16 -20.39 -2.09
CA THR A 2 2.63 -20.56 -2.06
C THR A 2 3.30 -19.89 -3.26
N ASP A 3 2.79 -20.11 -4.48
CA ASP A 3 3.35 -19.53 -5.71
C ASP A 3 3.29 -17.97 -5.72
N LEU A 4 2.24 -17.37 -5.16
CA LEU A 4 2.12 -15.90 -5.09
C LEU A 4 3.09 -15.33 -4.04
N HIS A 5 3.19 -15.95 -2.85
CA HIS A 5 4.12 -15.53 -1.82
C HIS A 5 5.57 -15.61 -2.32
N ASP A 6 5.94 -16.69 -3.02
CA ASP A 6 7.27 -16.85 -3.61
C ASP A 6 7.56 -15.79 -4.70
N LEU A 7 6.53 -15.42 -5.47
CA LEU A 7 6.64 -14.36 -6.48
C LEU A 7 6.85 -12.99 -5.81
N VAL A 8 6.04 -12.66 -4.79
CA VAL A 8 6.18 -11.43 -4.00
C VAL A 8 7.56 -11.37 -3.36
N LYS A 9 8.00 -12.43 -2.66
CA LYS A 9 9.32 -12.49 -2.02
C LYS A 9 10.46 -12.26 -3.01
N ARG A 10 10.41 -12.88 -4.19
CA ARG A 10 11.43 -12.66 -5.23
C ARG A 10 11.43 -11.24 -5.77
N GLN A 11 10.24 -10.70 -6.07
CA GLN A 11 10.09 -9.39 -6.68
C GLN A 11 10.57 -8.26 -5.75
N PHE A 12 10.16 -8.31 -4.50
CA PHE A 12 10.48 -7.28 -3.52
C PHE A 12 11.85 -7.49 -2.85
N GLY A 13 12.25 -8.73 -2.57
CA GLY A 13 13.56 -9.03 -1.98
C GLY A 13 14.72 -8.49 -2.81
N LEU A 14 14.70 -8.69 -4.14
CA LEU A 14 15.72 -8.17 -5.06
C LEU A 14 15.77 -6.64 -5.15
N ASN A 15 14.67 -5.96 -4.80
CA ASN A 15 14.53 -4.50 -4.96
C ASN A 15 14.45 -3.73 -3.63
N ALA A 16 14.65 -4.39 -2.47
CA ALA A 16 14.41 -3.82 -1.15
C ALA A 16 15.09 -2.45 -0.93
N GLU A 17 16.36 -2.29 -1.27
CA GLU A 17 17.10 -1.03 -1.13
C GLU A 17 16.54 0.11 -2.01
N ARG A 18 15.93 -0.21 -3.15
CA ARG A 18 15.28 0.78 -4.01
C ARG A 18 14.01 1.33 -3.37
N TYR A 19 13.25 0.48 -2.66
CA TYR A 19 12.07 0.92 -1.93
C TYR A 19 12.42 1.84 -0.75
N VAL A 20 13.53 1.57 -0.05
CA VAL A 20 14.04 2.47 1.00
C VAL A 20 14.44 3.84 0.45
N SER A 21 15.11 3.87 -0.71
CA SER A 21 15.58 5.12 -1.33
C SER A 21 14.52 5.83 -2.18
N SER A 22 13.35 5.22 -2.40
CA SER A 22 12.30 5.77 -3.25
C SER A 22 11.69 7.04 -2.66
N THR A 23 11.78 8.15 -3.39
CA THR A 23 11.16 9.42 -3.02
C THR A 23 9.62 9.34 -3.07
N ASP A 24 9.08 8.53 -3.96
CA ASP A 24 7.64 8.31 -4.11
C ASP A 24 7.00 7.64 -2.90
N HIS A 25 7.78 6.80 -2.17
CA HIS A 25 7.34 6.13 -0.96
C HIS A 25 7.71 6.89 0.32
N SER A 26 8.79 7.70 0.29
CA SER A 26 9.30 8.40 1.47
C SER A 26 8.50 9.63 1.87
N LYS A 27 7.87 10.31 0.92
CA LYS A 27 7.09 11.54 1.12
C LYS A 27 5.87 11.52 0.20
N GLY A 28 4.79 12.15 0.63
CA GLY A 28 3.63 12.32 -0.25
C GLY A 28 2.40 12.77 0.51
N GLU A 29 1.60 13.59 -0.17
CA GLU A 29 0.37 14.16 0.34
C GLU A 29 -0.54 13.12 1.03
N SER A 30 -0.65 11.90 0.46
CA SER A 30 -1.48 10.85 1.02
C SER A 30 -1.00 10.33 2.38
N LEU A 31 0.35 10.25 2.61
CA LEU A 31 0.89 9.86 3.92
C LEU A 31 0.72 10.96 4.96
N ASP A 32 0.99 12.21 4.58
CA ASP A 32 0.80 13.37 5.46
C ASP A 32 -0.68 13.47 5.86
N ARG A 33 -1.57 13.28 4.89
CA ARG A 33 -3.01 13.30 5.14
C ARG A 33 -3.50 12.15 6.02
N MET A 34 -2.92 10.95 5.85
CA MET A 34 -3.18 9.82 6.75
C MET A 34 -2.80 10.17 8.21
N LEU A 35 -1.62 10.77 8.43
CA LEU A 35 -1.18 11.19 9.76
C LEU A 35 -2.10 12.23 10.39
N GLU A 36 -2.59 13.20 9.61
CA GLU A 36 -3.53 14.24 10.07
C GLU A 36 -4.87 13.64 10.48
N LEU A 37 -5.46 12.78 9.64
CA LEU A 37 -6.77 12.20 9.89
C LEU A 37 -6.77 11.19 11.04
N VAL A 38 -5.69 10.45 11.21
CA VAL A 38 -5.53 9.48 12.31
C VAL A 38 -5.29 10.17 13.64
N ASP A 39 -4.57 11.31 13.67
CA ASP A 39 -4.17 12.05 14.87
C ASP A 39 -3.64 11.11 15.98
N PRO A 40 -2.51 10.41 15.76
CA PRO A 40 -2.05 9.33 16.62
C PRO A 40 -1.71 9.81 18.04
N LYS A 41 -1.95 8.96 19.07
CA LYS A 41 -1.69 9.30 20.46
C LYS A 41 -0.39 8.64 20.96
N ARG A 42 0.30 9.29 21.90
CA ARG A 42 1.63 8.88 22.40
C ARG A 42 1.65 7.52 23.11
N ASP A 43 0.53 7.06 23.60
CA ASP A 43 0.36 5.79 24.28
C ASP A 43 -0.04 4.63 23.35
N TRP A 44 -0.28 4.91 22.07
CA TRP A 44 -0.74 3.91 21.11
C TRP A 44 0.33 2.90 20.73
N ARG A 45 -0.12 1.68 20.51
CA ARG A 45 0.61 0.60 19.85
C ARG A 45 0.08 0.45 18.43
N VAL A 46 0.97 0.58 17.45
CA VAL A 46 0.64 0.62 16.03
C VAL A 46 1.17 -0.63 15.34
N LEU A 47 0.38 -1.21 14.44
CA LEU A 47 0.82 -2.23 13.49
C LEU A 47 0.88 -1.60 12.09
N ASP A 48 2.05 -1.68 11.44
CA ASP A 48 2.23 -1.30 10.03
C ASP A 48 2.38 -2.56 9.19
N ILE A 49 1.35 -2.89 8.40
CA ILE A 49 1.28 -4.11 7.59
C ILE A 49 1.91 -3.85 6.22
N ALA A 50 2.76 -4.78 5.77
CA ALA A 50 3.55 -4.69 4.55
C ALA A 50 4.32 -3.36 4.51
N THR A 51 5.17 -3.16 5.51
CA THR A 51 5.90 -1.91 5.77
C THR A 51 6.86 -1.51 4.64
N GLY A 52 7.27 -2.48 3.81
CA GLY A 52 8.19 -2.26 2.71
C GLY A 52 9.48 -1.59 3.17
N GLY A 53 9.83 -0.43 2.61
CA GLY A 53 10.99 0.37 3.02
C GLY A 53 10.88 1.06 4.38
N GLY A 54 9.80 0.86 5.16
CA GLY A 54 9.65 1.36 6.53
C GLY A 54 9.19 2.82 6.64
N HIS A 55 8.77 3.45 5.57
CA HIS A 55 8.43 4.90 5.55
C HIS A 55 7.20 5.23 6.39
N THR A 56 6.15 4.41 6.34
CA THR A 56 4.94 4.57 7.14
C THR A 56 5.25 4.34 8.62
N ALA A 57 5.94 3.25 8.95
CA ALA A 57 6.40 2.97 10.32
C ALA A 57 7.23 4.14 10.89
N LEU A 58 8.18 4.69 10.11
CA LEU A 58 8.99 5.84 10.48
C LEU A 58 8.14 7.10 10.73
N ALA A 59 7.11 7.35 9.91
CA ALA A 59 6.26 8.53 10.05
C ALA A 59 5.42 8.49 11.35
N PHE A 60 5.01 7.30 11.79
CA PHE A 60 4.26 7.14 13.04
C PHE A 60 5.12 7.02 14.28
N CYS A 61 6.35 6.44 14.22
CA CYS A 61 7.16 6.09 15.38
C CYS A 61 7.46 7.25 16.33
N THR A 62 7.57 8.48 15.82
CA THR A 62 7.84 9.68 16.64
C THR A 62 6.60 10.18 17.40
N ARG A 63 5.43 9.65 17.09
CA ARG A 63 4.12 10.12 17.60
C ARG A 63 3.43 9.13 18.53
N VAL A 64 3.95 7.88 18.62
CA VAL A 64 3.31 6.76 19.33
C VAL A 64 4.30 6.07 20.27
N ARG A 65 3.78 5.19 21.13
CA ARG A 65 4.59 4.40 22.05
C ARG A 65 5.48 3.39 21.33
N GLU A 66 4.91 2.63 20.40
CA GLU A 66 5.56 1.54 19.69
C GLU A 66 4.93 1.34 18.32
N VAL A 67 5.75 1.00 17.34
CA VAL A 67 5.30 0.49 16.04
C VAL A 67 5.80 -0.95 15.87
N VAL A 68 4.93 -1.85 15.45
CA VAL A 68 5.28 -3.17 14.94
C VAL A 68 5.17 -3.11 13.43
N ALA A 69 6.31 -3.16 12.74
CA ALA A 69 6.41 -3.13 11.29
C ALA A 69 6.47 -4.57 10.76
N THR A 70 5.58 -4.95 9.87
CA THR A 70 5.53 -6.30 9.31
C THR A 70 5.68 -6.29 7.81
N ASP A 71 6.29 -7.33 7.27
CA ASP A 71 6.36 -7.62 5.84
C ASP A 71 6.42 -9.13 5.61
N LEU A 72 6.06 -9.58 4.42
CA LEU A 72 6.18 -10.99 4.03
C LEU A 72 7.63 -11.36 3.72
N THR A 73 8.49 -10.36 3.45
CA THR A 73 9.83 -10.48 2.89
C THR A 73 10.87 -10.07 3.93
N GLN A 74 11.72 -11.02 4.36
CA GLN A 74 12.75 -10.74 5.36
C GLN A 74 13.75 -9.68 4.87
N GLU A 75 14.12 -9.70 3.61
CA GLU A 75 15.02 -8.71 3.01
C GLU A 75 14.45 -7.29 3.08
N MET A 76 13.13 -7.13 2.95
CA MET A 76 12.46 -5.84 3.14
C MET A 76 12.51 -5.39 4.60
N LEU A 77 12.25 -6.30 5.55
CA LEU A 77 12.36 -6.01 6.97
C LEU A 77 13.78 -5.59 7.37
N ASP A 78 14.79 -6.29 6.86
CA ASP A 78 16.20 -5.96 7.12
C ASP A 78 16.58 -4.58 6.56
N ALA A 79 16.10 -4.24 5.36
CA ALA A 79 16.31 -2.93 4.74
C ALA A 79 15.59 -1.80 5.52
N ALA A 80 14.33 -2.03 5.90
CA ALA A 80 13.54 -1.10 6.70
C ALA A 80 14.16 -0.88 8.10
N GLU A 81 14.65 -1.95 8.75
CA GLU A 81 15.32 -1.85 10.05
C GLU A 81 16.59 -1.04 9.96
N ARG A 82 17.48 -1.30 9.00
CA ARG A 82 18.67 -0.48 8.78
C ARG A 82 18.32 0.99 8.56
N PHE A 83 17.32 1.26 7.74
CA PHE A 83 16.87 2.62 7.45
C PHE A 83 16.34 3.35 8.69
N ILE A 84 15.45 2.71 9.45
CA ILE A 84 14.82 3.29 10.64
C ILE A 84 15.83 3.45 11.78
N ARG A 85 16.67 2.43 12.05
CA ARG A 85 17.72 2.49 13.06
C ARG A 85 18.77 3.54 12.73
N GLY A 86 19.12 3.70 11.44
CA GLY A 86 20.03 4.75 10.96
C GLY A 86 19.55 6.17 11.24
N LYS A 87 18.25 6.36 11.53
CA LYS A 87 17.67 7.64 11.98
C LYS A 87 17.59 7.79 13.51
N GLY A 88 18.17 6.85 14.27
CA GLY A 88 18.17 6.89 15.74
C GLY A 88 16.88 6.44 16.40
N VAL A 89 15.94 5.84 15.64
CA VAL A 89 14.66 5.36 16.15
C VAL A 89 14.82 3.98 16.80
N THR A 90 14.25 3.81 18.00
CA THR A 90 14.37 2.57 18.79
C THR A 90 13.04 1.88 19.11
N ASN A 91 11.92 2.57 18.95
CA ASN A 91 10.56 2.08 19.30
C ASN A 91 9.83 1.40 18.13
N VAL A 92 10.57 0.85 17.17
CA VAL A 92 10.00 0.03 16.07
C VAL A 92 10.53 -1.41 16.21
N ARG A 93 9.61 -2.38 16.17
CA ARG A 93 9.91 -3.81 16.08
C ARG A 93 9.58 -4.31 14.69
N PHE A 94 10.31 -5.31 14.22
CA PHE A 94 10.15 -5.89 12.88
C PHE A 94 9.77 -7.37 13.01
N SER A 95 8.81 -7.85 12.21
CA SER A 95 8.33 -9.23 12.24
C SER A 95 7.83 -9.67 10.88
N GLU A 96 8.25 -10.85 10.42
CA GLU A 96 7.67 -11.45 9.21
C GLU A 96 6.21 -11.80 9.47
N ALA A 97 5.32 -11.42 8.54
CA ALA A 97 3.89 -11.72 8.62
C ALA A 97 3.21 -11.70 7.26
N ASP A 98 2.26 -12.62 7.07
CA ASP A 98 1.27 -12.56 5.99
C ASP A 98 0.14 -11.63 6.41
N ALA A 99 -0.15 -10.60 5.59
CA ALA A 99 -1.24 -9.65 5.82
C ALA A 99 -2.63 -10.31 5.94
N CYS A 100 -2.82 -11.48 5.32
CA CYS A 100 -4.06 -12.25 5.38
C CYS A 100 -4.10 -13.26 6.55
N SER A 101 -3.05 -13.36 7.37
CA SER A 101 -2.95 -14.28 8.52
C SER A 101 -1.94 -13.75 9.53
N LEU A 102 -2.31 -12.69 10.22
CA LEU A 102 -1.43 -11.96 11.14
C LEU A 102 -1.15 -12.77 12.42
N PRO A 103 0.13 -12.92 12.84
CA PRO A 103 0.53 -13.71 14.01
C PRO A 103 0.35 -12.92 15.33
N PHE A 104 -0.72 -12.14 15.46
CA PHE A 104 -1.03 -11.31 16.61
C PHE A 104 -2.36 -11.71 17.25
N GLN A 105 -2.51 -11.37 18.52
CA GLN A 105 -3.74 -11.63 19.27
C GLN A 105 -4.86 -10.67 18.84
N ASP A 106 -6.09 -11.04 19.15
CA ASP A 106 -7.24 -10.18 18.97
C ASP A 106 -7.11 -8.93 19.87
N ALA A 107 -7.53 -7.78 19.37
CA ALA A 107 -7.58 -6.52 20.13
C ALA A 107 -6.22 -6.08 20.73
N GLU A 108 -5.14 -6.25 19.99
CA GLU A 108 -3.78 -5.96 20.44
C GLU A 108 -3.33 -4.52 20.13
N PHE A 109 -3.83 -3.91 19.03
CA PHE A 109 -3.37 -2.63 18.51
C PHE A 109 -4.42 -1.52 18.62
N ASP A 110 -3.94 -0.28 18.81
CA ASP A 110 -4.77 0.92 18.79
C ASP A 110 -4.99 1.44 17.37
N LEU A 111 -3.97 1.25 16.50
CA LEU A 111 -3.96 1.65 15.10
C LEU A 111 -3.35 0.53 14.25
N VAL A 112 -3.94 0.28 13.10
CA VAL A 112 -3.36 -0.56 12.04
C VAL A 112 -3.24 0.25 10.76
N THR A 113 -2.04 0.28 10.17
CA THR A 113 -1.77 0.95 8.89
C THR A 113 -1.35 -0.05 7.83
N CYS A 114 -1.64 0.25 6.57
CA CYS A 114 -1.09 -0.42 5.39
C CYS A 114 -1.06 0.57 4.24
N ARG A 115 0.05 0.65 3.49
CA ARG A 115 0.19 1.64 2.44
C ARG A 115 0.84 1.10 1.17
N VAL A 116 0.12 1.20 0.03
CA VAL A 116 0.57 0.86 -1.33
C VAL A 116 1.10 -0.58 -1.40
N ALA A 117 0.34 -1.50 -0.82
CA ALA A 117 0.66 -2.92 -0.77
C ALA A 117 -0.55 -3.85 -1.01
N PRO A 118 -1.79 -3.49 -0.61
CA PRO A 118 -2.92 -4.42 -0.69
C PRO A 118 -3.20 -4.98 -2.09
N HIS A 119 -2.87 -4.25 -3.15
CA HIS A 119 -3.01 -4.75 -4.52
C HIS A 119 -2.11 -5.97 -4.86
N HIS A 120 -1.21 -6.37 -3.95
CA HIS A 120 -0.43 -7.62 -4.01
C HIS A 120 -1.04 -8.75 -3.18
N PHE A 121 -2.07 -8.49 -2.37
CA PHE A 121 -2.62 -9.50 -1.47
C PHE A 121 -3.58 -10.44 -2.20
N ALA A 122 -3.53 -11.72 -1.84
CA ALA A 122 -4.38 -12.74 -2.44
C ALA A 122 -5.88 -12.54 -2.12
N ASP A 123 -6.19 -11.99 -0.94
CA ASP A 123 -7.56 -11.79 -0.45
C ASP A 123 -7.65 -10.51 0.41
N CYS A 124 -7.98 -9.38 -0.23
CA CYS A 124 -8.13 -8.10 0.46
C CYS A 124 -9.32 -8.08 1.45
N ALA A 125 -10.37 -8.85 1.23
CA ALA A 125 -11.46 -8.95 2.20
C ALA A 125 -10.99 -9.65 3.49
N ARG A 126 -10.16 -10.69 3.36
CA ARG A 126 -9.53 -11.35 4.51
C ARG A 126 -8.52 -10.45 5.22
N PHE A 127 -7.70 -9.73 4.46
CA PHE A 127 -6.80 -8.72 5.00
C PHE A 127 -7.54 -7.69 5.87
N VAL A 128 -8.65 -7.13 5.40
CA VAL A 128 -9.44 -6.15 6.17
C VAL A 128 -10.06 -6.79 7.41
N ARG A 129 -10.48 -8.07 7.34
CA ARG A 129 -10.94 -8.80 8.53
C ARG A 129 -9.81 -9.02 9.55
N GLU A 130 -8.58 -9.29 9.12
CA GLU A 130 -7.43 -9.39 10.01
C GLU A 130 -7.10 -8.04 10.65
N MET A 131 -7.17 -6.91 9.91
CA MET A 131 -7.07 -5.59 10.52
C MET A 131 -8.11 -5.39 11.63
N ALA A 132 -9.37 -5.77 11.37
CA ALA A 132 -10.42 -5.68 12.37
C ALA A 132 -10.17 -6.57 13.59
N ARG A 133 -9.69 -7.80 13.38
CA ARG A 133 -9.41 -8.75 14.46
C ARG A 133 -8.34 -8.24 15.43
N VAL A 134 -7.23 -7.76 14.90
CA VAL A 134 -6.08 -7.34 15.72
C VAL A 134 -6.24 -5.95 16.33
N LEU A 135 -7.16 -5.12 15.82
CA LEU A 135 -7.49 -3.82 16.42
C LEU A 135 -8.30 -3.98 17.70
N LYS A 136 -8.05 -3.16 18.69
CA LYS A 136 -8.91 -2.97 19.85
C LYS A 136 -10.30 -2.47 19.43
N PRO A 137 -11.37 -2.74 20.21
CA PRO A 137 -12.65 -2.06 20.02
C PRO A 137 -12.46 -0.53 20.04
N GLY A 138 -12.98 0.16 19.03
CA GLY A 138 -12.76 1.59 18.85
C GLY A 138 -11.40 1.98 18.24
N GLY A 139 -10.51 1.02 17.96
CA GLY A 139 -9.25 1.25 17.27
C GLY A 139 -9.42 1.66 15.80
N ILE A 140 -8.40 2.23 15.21
CA ILE A 140 -8.43 2.82 13.87
C ILE A 140 -7.68 1.95 12.87
N ALA A 141 -8.26 1.73 11.71
CA ALA A 141 -7.60 1.24 10.52
C ALA A 141 -7.37 2.41 9.54
N ALA A 142 -6.15 2.56 9.02
CA ALA A 142 -5.83 3.55 8.00
C ALA A 142 -5.09 2.87 6.84
N MET A 143 -5.70 2.87 5.66
CA MET A 143 -5.18 2.19 4.47
C MET A 143 -5.07 3.15 3.31
N ILE A 144 -3.93 3.09 2.60
CA ILE A 144 -3.76 3.72 1.28
C ILE A 144 -3.43 2.62 0.27
N ASP A 145 -4.13 2.62 -0.86
CA ASP A 145 -3.77 1.72 -1.96
C ASP A 145 -4.11 2.31 -3.32
N ASN A 146 -3.60 1.68 -4.37
CA ASN A 146 -3.96 1.99 -5.74
C ASN A 146 -5.46 1.81 -5.95
N LEU A 147 -6.05 2.77 -6.66
CA LEU A 147 -7.48 2.83 -6.96
C LEU A 147 -7.70 2.73 -8.47
N VAL A 148 -8.66 1.93 -8.88
CA VAL A 148 -9.14 1.89 -10.26
C VAL A 148 -10.56 2.45 -10.36
N PRO A 149 -10.96 2.99 -11.53
CA PRO A 149 -12.32 3.47 -11.78
C PRO A 149 -13.39 2.38 -11.59
N GLU A 150 -14.63 2.81 -11.37
CA GLU A 150 -15.78 1.90 -11.22
C GLU A 150 -16.15 1.18 -12.54
N ASP A 151 -15.83 1.77 -13.70
CA ASP A 151 -16.01 1.09 -14.99
C ASP A 151 -15.11 -0.12 -15.08
N ARG A 152 -15.74 -1.29 -15.26
CA ARG A 152 -15.04 -2.58 -15.24
C ARG A 152 -14.00 -2.71 -16.34
N ALA A 153 -14.29 -2.26 -17.55
CA ALA A 153 -13.36 -2.39 -18.67
C ALA A 153 -12.10 -1.55 -18.46
N THR A 154 -12.27 -0.33 -17.96
CA THR A 154 -11.18 0.57 -17.57
C THR A 154 -10.37 -0.01 -16.40
N ALA A 155 -11.05 -0.52 -15.38
CA ALA A 155 -10.40 -1.13 -14.21
C ALA A 155 -9.56 -2.36 -14.61
N ASP A 156 -10.11 -3.25 -15.43
CA ASP A 156 -9.41 -4.45 -15.89
C ASP A 156 -8.19 -4.06 -16.76
N TYR A 157 -8.31 -3.05 -17.63
CA TYR A 157 -7.18 -2.55 -18.42
C TYR A 157 -6.03 -2.01 -17.54
N ILE A 158 -6.35 -1.18 -16.54
CA ILE A 158 -5.34 -0.62 -15.63
C ILE A 158 -4.67 -1.73 -14.80
N ASN A 159 -5.44 -2.71 -14.32
CA ASN A 159 -4.89 -3.87 -13.62
C ASN A 159 -3.94 -4.69 -14.50
N ASP A 160 -4.30 -4.94 -15.77
CA ASP A 160 -3.45 -5.65 -16.72
C ASP A 160 -2.18 -4.85 -17.08
N PHE A 161 -2.28 -3.52 -17.14
CA PHE A 161 -1.14 -2.65 -17.34
C PHE A 161 -0.16 -2.70 -16.15
N GLU A 162 -0.66 -2.58 -14.92
CA GLU A 162 0.14 -2.71 -13.70
C GLU A 162 0.78 -4.10 -13.58
N LYS A 163 0.00 -5.16 -13.85
CA LYS A 163 0.47 -6.54 -13.80
C LYS A 163 1.55 -6.85 -14.83
N TYR A 164 1.50 -6.21 -16.01
CA TYR A 164 2.52 -6.39 -17.03
C TYR A 164 3.88 -5.84 -16.56
N ARG A 165 3.88 -4.74 -15.78
CA ARG A 165 5.09 -4.21 -15.16
C ARG A 165 5.54 -5.05 -13.98
N ASP A 166 4.60 -5.47 -13.15
CA ASP A 166 4.84 -6.18 -11.88
C ASP A 166 4.01 -7.47 -11.84
N PRO A 167 4.62 -8.62 -12.14
CA PRO A 167 3.92 -9.90 -12.11
C PRO A 167 3.30 -10.24 -10.76
N SER A 168 3.79 -9.67 -9.65
CA SER A 168 3.22 -9.86 -8.31
C SER A 168 1.95 -9.05 -8.06
N HIS A 169 1.58 -8.12 -8.96
CA HIS A 169 0.30 -7.41 -8.90
C HIS A 169 -0.86 -8.38 -9.03
N VAL A 170 -1.70 -8.44 -8.01
CA VAL A 170 -2.93 -9.24 -8.01
C VAL A 170 -4.08 -8.43 -8.55
N ARG A 171 -4.46 -7.36 -7.84
CA ARG A 171 -5.55 -6.47 -8.25
C ARG A 171 -5.61 -5.18 -7.43
N ALA A 172 -5.72 -4.05 -8.08
CA ALA A 172 -6.24 -2.82 -7.50
C ALA A 172 -7.78 -2.82 -7.56
N TYR A 173 -8.41 -2.31 -6.51
CA TYR A 173 -9.87 -2.32 -6.36
C TYR A 173 -10.48 -0.93 -6.56
N THR A 174 -11.80 -0.90 -6.80
CA THR A 174 -12.58 0.34 -6.87
C THR A 174 -12.88 0.88 -5.47
N ALA A 175 -13.28 2.15 -5.38
CA ALA A 175 -13.67 2.75 -4.10
C ALA A 175 -14.86 1.99 -3.47
N THR A 176 -15.86 1.65 -4.27
CA THR A 176 -17.02 0.86 -3.81
C THR A 176 -16.61 -0.48 -3.24
N ALA A 177 -15.65 -1.17 -3.85
CA ALA A 177 -15.17 -2.46 -3.35
C ALA A 177 -14.42 -2.31 -2.01
N TRP A 178 -13.52 -1.33 -1.88
CA TRP A 178 -12.81 -1.05 -0.63
C TRP A 178 -13.77 -0.72 0.51
N LEU A 179 -14.70 0.21 0.29
CA LEU A 179 -15.67 0.61 1.31
C LEU A 179 -16.56 -0.56 1.75
N ARG A 180 -16.89 -1.48 0.84
CA ARG A 180 -17.60 -2.72 1.17
C ARG A 180 -16.75 -3.63 2.05
N PHE A 181 -15.47 -3.90 1.72
CA PHE A 181 -14.60 -4.74 2.55
C PHE A 181 -14.50 -4.23 3.99
N PHE A 182 -14.36 -2.92 4.16
CA PHE A 182 -14.31 -2.32 5.51
C PHE A 182 -15.64 -2.47 6.26
N ARG A 183 -16.78 -2.17 5.62
CA ARG A 183 -18.10 -2.31 6.26
C ARG A 183 -18.41 -3.77 6.63
N ASP A 184 -18.13 -4.71 5.74
CA ASP A 184 -18.34 -6.14 5.96
C ASP A 184 -17.46 -6.70 7.09
N ALA A 185 -16.31 -6.07 7.37
CA ALA A 185 -15.43 -6.39 8.48
C ALA A 185 -15.80 -5.67 9.81
N GLY A 186 -16.89 -4.91 9.85
CA GLY A 186 -17.37 -4.25 11.06
C GLY A 186 -16.70 -2.89 11.33
N PHE A 187 -16.26 -2.19 10.30
CA PHE A 187 -15.74 -0.84 10.41
C PHE A 187 -16.79 0.22 10.10
N GLN A 188 -16.75 1.32 10.84
CA GLN A 188 -17.37 2.58 10.49
C GLN A 188 -16.34 3.44 9.74
N ILE A 189 -16.66 3.84 8.50
CA ILE A 189 -15.79 4.73 7.71
C ILE A 189 -15.86 6.14 8.30
N GLU A 190 -14.70 6.71 8.64
CA GLU A 190 -14.58 8.08 9.16
C GLU A 190 -14.13 9.07 8.07
N ALA A 191 -13.25 8.64 7.18
CA ALA A 191 -12.80 9.46 6.05
C ALA A 191 -12.46 8.60 4.84
N THR A 192 -12.67 9.16 3.65
CA THR A 192 -12.22 8.60 2.38
C THR A 192 -11.77 9.75 1.48
N GLU A 193 -10.54 9.70 1.01
CA GLU A 193 -9.96 10.69 0.11
C GLU A 193 -9.23 10.00 -1.04
N THR A 194 -9.12 10.67 -2.18
CA THR A 194 -8.39 10.15 -3.34
C THR A 194 -7.30 11.11 -3.75
N PHE A 195 -6.16 10.55 -4.19
CA PHE A 195 -4.99 11.31 -4.60
C PHE A 195 -4.57 10.87 -5.99
N ARG A 196 -4.52 11.80 -6.94
CA ARG A 196 -4.03 11.52 -8.29
C ARG A 196 -2.55 11.85 -8.36
N LYS A 197 -1.70 10.85 -8.55
CA LYS A 197 -0.24 10.97 -8.52
C LYS A 197 0.36 10.85 -9.92
N ALA A 198 1.11 11.86 -10.33
CA ALA A 198 1.94 11.78 -11.53
C ALA A 198 3.09 10.78 -11.32
N ARG A 199 3.32 9.91 -12.29
CA ARG A 199 4.42 8.96 -12.32
C ARG A 199 5.35 9.29 -13.50
N ASP A 200 6.64 9.55 -13.23
CA ASP A 200 7.67 9.52 -14.26
C ASP A 200 7.80 8.06 -14.72
N PHE A 201 7.54 7.80 -15.99
CA PHE A 201 7.48 6.45 -16.54
C PHE A 201 8.78 5.66 -16.32
N GLU A 202 9.94 6.28 -16.56
CA GLU A 202 11.23 5.60 -16.41
C GLU A 202 11.52 5.26 -14.94
N ALA A 203 11.23 6.19 -14.02
CA ALA A 203 11.40 5.95 -12.60
C ALA A 203 10.46 4.84 -12.10
N TRP A 204 9.20 4.86 -12.52
CA TRP A 204 8.20 3.87 -12.15
C TRP A 204 8.51 2.46 -12.70
N ALA A 205 8.90 2.35 -13.98
CA ALA A 205 9.31 1.08 -14.57
C ALA A 205 10.62 0.57 -13.95
N GLY A 206 11.55 1.47 -13.62
CA GLY A 206 12.84 1.14 -13.03
C GLY A 206 12.77 0.56 -11.63
N LEU A 207 11.72 0.85 -10.84
CA LEU A 207 11.53 0.26 -9.51
C LEU A 207 11.44 -1.28 -9.57
N GLN A 208 10.87 -1.85 -10.62
CA GLN A 208 10.67 -3.29 -10.80
C GLN A 208 11.68 -3.92 -11.77
N THR A 209 12.72 -3.20 -12.16
CA THR A 209 13.77 -3.69 -13.08
C THR A 209 13.21 -4.17 -14.42
N VAL A 210 12.23 -3.44 -14.97
CA VAL A 210 11.59 -3.76 -16.24
C VAL A 210 12.61 -3.59 -17.38
N GLY A 211 12.82 -4.62 -18.19
CA GLY A 211 13.73 -4.57 -19.35
C GLY A 211 13.18 -3.73 -20.51
N ASP A 212 14.06 -3.29 -21.42
CA ASP A 212 13.72 -2.40 -22.53
C ASP A 212 12.56 -2.88 -23.41
N PRO A 213 12.46 -4.17 -23.81
CA PRO A 213 11.32 -4.63 -24.61
C PRO A 213 9.97 -4.47 -23.88
N ALA A 214 9.95 -4.71 -22.56
CA ALA A 214 8.74 -4.55 -21.77
C ALA A 214 8.40 -3.07 -21.54
N LYS A 215 9.38 -2.19 -21.41
CA LYS A 215 9.15 -0.73 -21.36
C LYS A 215 8.51 -0.22 -22.66
N VAL A 216 8.98 -0.66 -23.82
CA VAL A 216 8.38 -0.31 -25.12
C VAL A 216 6.92 -0.74 -25.18
N GLU A 217 6.60 -1.94 -24.73
CA GLU A 217 5.20 -2.41 -24.69
C GLU A 217 4.35 -1.62 -23.70
N LEU A 218 4.88 -1.27 -22.52
CA LEU A 218 4.18 -0.43 -21.56
C LEU A 218 3.89 0.97 -22.11
N MET A 219 4.85 1.59 -22.80
CA MET A 219 4.63 2.88 -23.49
C MET A 219 3.53 2.76 -24.54
N ARG A 220 3.62 1.72 -25.40
CA ARG A 220 2.58 1.47 -26.40
C ARG A 220 1.19 1.32 -25.76
N ARG A 221 1.09 0.60 -24.64
CA ARG A 221 -0.18 0.45 -23.89
C ARG A 221 -0.70 1.79 -23.37
N LEU A 222 0.15 2.68 -22.89
CA LEU A 222 -0.26 4.03 -22.48
C LEU A 222 -0.79 4.85 -23.68
N GLU A 223 -0.09 4.81 -24.82
CA GLU A 223 -0.44 5.58 -26.03
C GLU A 223 -1.69 5.06 -26.73
N THR A 224 -1.95 3.76 -26.66
CA THR A 224 -3.10 3.09 -27.31
C THR A 224 -4.20 2.67 -26.33
N ALA A 225 -4.20 3.25 -25.14
CA ALA A 225 -5.20 2.93 -24.12
C ALA A 225 -6.63 3.26 -24.62
N PRO A 226 -7.63 2.41 -24.32
CA PRO A 226 -9.01 2.73 -24.62
C PRO A 226 -9.46 4.00 -23.86
N PRO A 227 -10.50 4.71 -24.36
CA PRO A 227 -10.85 6.06 -23.89
C PRO A 227 -10.91 6.22 -22.37
N GLY A 228 -11.59 5.33 -21.64
CA GLY A 228 -11.67 5.40 -20.17
C GLY A 228 -10.33 5.23 -19.48
N ALA A 229 -9.48 4.32 -19.98
CA ALA A 229 -8.13 4.13 -19.43
C ALA A 229 -7.19 5.28 -19.83
N ALA A 230 -7.31 5.81 -21.05
CA ALA A 230 -6.57 6.98 -21.49
C ALA A 230 -6.88 8.23 -20.65
N GLU A 231 -8.15 8.43 -20.27
CA GLU A 231 -8.57 9.50 -19.36
C GLU A 231 -8.01 9.31 -17.94
N ALA A 232 -8.10 8.10 -17.41
CA ALA A 232 -7.63 7.78 -16.07
C ALA A 232 -6.10 7.91 -15.96
N LEU A 233 -5.36 7.28 -16.88
CA LEU A 233 -3.90 7.26 -16.90
C LEU A 233 -3.31 8.58 -17.45
N ALA A 234 -4.02 9.31 -18.31
CA ALA A 234 -3.67 10.61 -18.91
C ALA A 234 -2.17 10.73 -19.25
N PRO A 235 -1.65 9.88 -20.15
CA PRO A 235 -0.23 9.93 -20.51
C PRO A 235 0.11 11.26 -21.18
N GLU A 236 1.22 11.85 -20.78
CA GLU A 236 1.69 13.14 -21.32
C GLU A 236 3.22 13.23 -21.38
N TRP A 237 3.72 13.90 -22.41
CA TRP A 237 5.14 14.20 -22.55
C TRP A 237 5.46 15.59 -21.99
N ARG A 238 6.38 15.65 -21.01
CA ARG A 238 6.86 16.88 -20.40
C ARG A 238 8.39 16.92 -20.46
N GLY A 239 8.97 17.89 -21.14
CA GLY A 239 10.45 18.03 -21.21
C GLY A 239 11.17 16.77 -21.69
N GLY A 240 10.60 16.03 -22.64
CA GLY A 240 11.19 14.80 -23.18
C GLY A 240 11.01 13.54 -22.29
N LYS A 241 10.25 13.63 -21.19
CA LYS A 241 9.89 12.52 -20.32
C LYS A 241 8.41 12.21 -20.42
N LEU A 242 8.08 10.91 -20.41
CA LEU A 242 6.70 10.43 -20.34
C LEU A 242 6.24 10.40 -18.90
N PHE A 243 5.11 11.03 -18.62
CA PHE A 243 4.39 10.96 -17.37
C PHE A 243 3.03 10.33 -17.59
N PHE A 244 2.50 9.69 -16.56
CA PHE A 244 1.13 9.21 -16.49
C PHE A 244 0.64 9.28 -15.04
N TYR A 245 -0.64 9.00 -14.79
CA TYR A 245 -1.21 9.14 -13.47
C TYR A 245 -1.74 7.81 -12.95
N LEU A 246 -1.49 7.56 -11.68
CA LEU A 246 -2.19 6.56 -10.88
C LEU A 246 -2.96 7.26 -9.77
N THR A 247 -4.13 6.74 -9.44
CA THR A 247 -4.94 7.24 -8.33
C THR A 247 -4.74 6.34 -7.12
N GLU A 248 -4.62 6.94 -5.94
CA GLU A 248 -4.63 6.25 -4.65
C GLU A 248 -5.92 6.58 -3.91
N ILE A 249 -6.41 5.66 -3.09
CA ILE A 249 -7.47 5.89 -2.11
C ILE A 249 -6.87 5.80 -0.71
N LEU A 250 -7.22 6.75 0.14
CA LEU A 250 -7.05 6.68 1.60
C LEU A 250 -8.40 6.35 2.23
N VAL A 251 -8.43 5.34 3.06
CA VAL A 251 -9.57 4.99 3.92
C VAL A 251 -9.13 5.04 5.36
N VAL A 252 -9.81 5.85 6.17
CA VAL A 252 -9.68 5.85 7.63
C VAL A 252 -11.00 5.36 8.21
N ALA A 253 -10.94 4.32 9.03
CA ALA A 253 -12.12 3.65 9.54
C ALA A 253 -11.92 3.20 10.99
N ARG A 254 -12.97 3.25 11.78
CA ARG A 254 -12.98 2.86 13.20
C ARG A 254 -13.63 1.50 13.36
N ARG A 255 -12.95 0.60 14.09
CA ARG A 255 -13.55 -0.67 14.47
C ARG A 255 -14.74 -0.43 15.42
N THR A 256 -15.93 -0.85 15.01
CA THR A 256 -17.10 -0.78 15.90
C THR A 256 -16.93 -1.75 17.07
N PRO A 257 -17.34 -1.36 18.29
CA PRO A 257 -17.43 -2.33 19.39
C PRO A 257 -18.36 -3.49 18.99
N SER A 258 -17.92 -4.71 19.22
CA SER A 258 -18.85 -5.86 19.12
C SER A 258 -19.97 -5.61 20.11
N HIS A 259 -21.21 -5.55 19.65
CA HIS A 259 -22.34 -5.58 20.58
C HIS A 259 -22.27 -6.90 21.36
N PRO A 260 -22.42 -6.85 22.71
CA PRO A 260 -22.43 -8.05 23.53
C PRO A 260 -23.56 -8.99 23.16
#